data_88f515258bffbff3842e261e52cb1ecd
#
_entry.id   88f515258bffbff3842e261e52cb1ecd
#
_cell.length_a   1.000
_cell.length_b   1.000
_cell.length_c   1.000
_cell.angle_alpha   90.00
_cell.angle_beta   90.00
_cell.angle_gamma   90.00
#
_symmetry.space_group_name_H-M   'P 1'
#
loop_
_entity.id
_entity.type
_entity.pdbx_description
1 polymer ?
#
loop_
_entity_poly.entity_id
_entity_poly.type
_entity_poly.pdbx_seq_one_letter_code
_entity_poly.pdbx_strand_id
1 'polypeptide(L)'
;FYYKGYLLINEMNQGIHVIDNSNPASPQNIGFIEIQGNLDMAVHDDILYADSYLDLVAIDITTPTAPVEVERVNDVFQNFYSFNEQLGYLVEYKEMDIKRTIDCSNANWGQRDFVDQGGIFMTADASFGGMNEFASSNISSSVVTTGSMARFIAVNDYLYTIDGAEVKVFDVKQALPVLKNEVTMQWGIETLFPMAGTLFVGSNSGLLIYDISNP
;
A
#
# COMPACT_ATOMS: atom_id res chain seq x y z
N PHE A 1 4.77 6.38 -12.49
CA PHE A 1 6.12 6.95 -12.38
C PHE A 1 6.83 6.89 -13.73
N TYR A 2 7.61 7.92 -14.09
CA TYR A 2 8.42 7.90 -15.30
C TYR A 2 9.88 7.58 -14.97
N TYR A 3 10.44 6.55 -15.63
CA TYR A 3 11.80 6.11 -15.43
C TYR A 3 12.48 5.78 -16.75
N LYS A 4 13.49 6.55 -17.15
CA LYS A 4 14.38 6.29 -18.32
C LYS A 4 13.65 5.86 -19.62
N GLY A 5 12.53 6.47 -19.93
CA GLY A 5 11.73 6.13 -21.12
C GLY A 5 10.62 5.12 -20.87
N TYR A 6 10.53 4.58 -19.67
CA TYR A 6 9.45 3.67 -19.23
C TYR A 6 8.43 4.40 -18.37
N LEU A 7 7.18 3.95 -18.40
CA LEU A 7 6.18 4.28 -17.39
C LEU A 7 6.01 3.06 -16.49
N LEU A 8 6.20 3.27 -15.21
CA LEU A 8 5.89 2.31 -14.16
C LEU A 8 4.49 2.64 -13.63
N ILE A 9 3.56 1.71 -13.79
CA ILE A 9 2.15 1.89 -13.41
C ILE A 9 1.79 0.84 -12.37
N ASN A 10 1.42 1.31 -11.18
CA ASN A 10 1.00 0.45 -10.10
C ASN A 10 -0.37 -0.18 -10.38
N GLU A 11 -0.47 -1.49 -10.19
CA GLU A 11 -1.72 -2.24 -10.08
C GLU A 11 -1.88 -2.70 -8.63
N MET A 12 -2.85 -2.09 -7.94
CA MET A 12 -3.04 -2.25 -6.50
C MET A 12 -3.09 -3.73 -6.08
N ASN A 13 -2.32 -4.09 -5.07
CA ASN A 13 -2.14 -5.42 -4.51
C ASN A 13 -1.51 -6.47 -5.45
N GLN A 14 -1.17 -6.10 -6.70
CA GLN A 14 -0.64 -7.04 -7.69
C GLN A 14 0.81 -6.76 -8.03
N GLY A 15 1.17 -5.48 -8.22
CA GLY A 15 2.50 -5.07 -8.62
C GLY A 15 2.54 -3.93 -9.62
N ILE A 16 3.52 -3.92 -10.50
CA ILE A 16 3.85 -2.77 -11.32
C ILE A 16 4.00 -3.18 -12.79
N HIS A 17 3.20 -2.56 -13.66
CA HIS A 17 3.38 -2.67 -15.11
C HIS A 17 4.57 -1.85 -15.58
N VAL A 18 5.37 -2.42 -16.45
CA VAL A 18 6.47 -1.75 -17.14
C VAL A 18 6.05 -1.46 -18.58
N ILE A 19 5.86 -0.18 -18.88
CA ILE A 19 5.41 0.28 -20.19
C ILE A 19 6.58 0.96 -20.90
N ASP A 20 6.98 0.47 -22.04
CA ASP A 20 7.89 1.20 -22.95
C ASP A 20 7.14 2.40 -23.53
N ASN A 21 7.60 3.60 -23.17
CA ASN A 21 7.06 4.88 -23.61
C ASN A 21 8.04 5.64 -24.54
N SER A 22 8.97 4.95 -25.16
CA SER A 22 9.89 5.53 -26.15
C SER A 22 9.15 6.18 -27.32
N ASN A 23 7.97 5.67 -27.63
CA ASN A 23 7.00 6.30 -28.53
C ASN A 23 5.69 6.62 -27.76
N PRO A 24 5.51 7.85 -27.24
CA PRO A 24 4.32 8.20 -26.46
C PRO A 24 3.00 8.10 -27.22
N ALA A 25 3.01 8.07 -28.56
CA ALA A 25 1.81 7.87 -29.35
C ALA A 25 1.37 6.39 -29.43
N SER A 26 2.25 5.47 -29.02
CA SER A 26 2.00 4.01 -29.03
C SER A 26 2.80 3.32 -27.93
N PRO A 27 2.46 3.55 -26.65
CA PRO A 27 3.14 2.89 -25.53
C PRO A 27 2.87 1.38 -25.55
N GLN A 28 3.86 0.58 -25.14
CA GLN A 28 3.80 -0.88 -25.15
C GLN A 28 4.03 -1.45 -23.75
N ASN A 29 3.11 -2.27 -23.26
CA ASN A 29 3.35 -3.04 -22.05
C ASN A 29 4.37 -4.15 -22.36
N ILE A 30 5.54 -4.08 -21.74
CA ILE A 30 6.67 -4.99 -21.98
C ILE A 30 6.99 -5.89 -20.80
N GLY A 31 6.37 -5.67 -19.63
CA GLY A 31 6.65 -6.47 -18.46
C GLY A 31 5.74 -6.14 -17.28
N PHE A 32 5.80 -7.02 -16.28
CA PHE A 32 5.11 -6.86 -15.02
C PHE A 32 6.04 -7.30 -13.89
N ILE A 33 6.17 -6.47 -12.86
CA ILE A 33 6.91 -6.75 -11.63
C ILE A 33 5.88 -7.16 -10.60
N GLU A 34 5.81 -8.45 -10.28
CA GLU A 34 4.86 -8.98 -9.31
C GLU A 34 5.31 -8.61 -7.89
N ILE A 35 4.48 -7.84 -7.18
CA ILE A 35 4.68 -7.46 -5.78
C ILE A 35 3.33 -7.55 -5.08
N GLN A 36 3.09 -8.66 -4.41
CA GLN A 36 1.83 -8.89 -3.72
C GLN A 36 1.65 -7.89 -2.57
N GLY A 37 0.45 -7.33 -2.46
CA GLY A 37 0.13 -6.33 -1.45
C GLY A 37 0.68 -4.94 -1.72
N ASN A 38 1.20 -4.68 -2.93
CA ASN A 38 1.74 -3.38 -3.31
C ASN A 38 0.63 -2.33 -3.44
N LEU A 39 0.82 -1.19 -2.79
CA LEU A 39 -0.09 -0.05 -2.85
C LEU A 39 0.56 1.18 -3.49
N ASP A 40 1.86 1.38 -3.29
CA ASP A 40 2.59 2.53 -3.82
C ASP A 40 4.07 2.22 -4.06
N MET A 41 4.77 3.14 -4.74
CA MET A 41 6.17 2.98 -5.08
C MET A 41 6.89 4.32 -5.20
N ALA A 42 8.21 4.29 -5.02
CA ALA A 42 9.11 5.35 -5.41
C ALA A 42 10.35 4.77 -6.10
N VAL A 43 11.03 5.58 -6.90
CA VAL A 43 12.29 5.19 -7.54
C VAL A 43 13.37 6.18 -7.15
N HIS A 44 14.52 5.67 -6.72
CA HIS A 44 15.73 6.43 -6.51
C HIS A 44 16.88 5.74 -7.25
N ASP A 45 17.56 6.48 -8.12
CA ASP A 45 18.53 5.94 -9.07
C ASP A 45 17.93 4.78 -9.90
N ASP A 46 18.43 3.59 -9.75
CA ASP A 46 17.98 2.40 -10.44
C ASP A 46 17.27 1.40 -9.53
N ILE A 47 16.90 1.85 -8.33
CA ILE A 47 16.19 1.04 -7.34
C ILE A 47 14.75 1.53 -7.20
N LEU A 48 13.83 0.58 -7.36
CA LEU A 48 12.42 0.72 -7.07
C LEU A 48 12.17 0.29 -5.63
N TYR A 49 11.60 1.18 -4.84
CA TYR A 49 11.11 0.90 -3.49
C TYR A 49 9.60 0.79 -3.51
N ALA A 50 9.06 -0.26 -2.92
CA ALA A 50 7.63 -0.51 -2.88
C ALA A 50 7.24 -1.21 -1.58
N ASP A 51 5.97 -1.09 -1.19
CA ASP A 51 5.43 -1.93 -0.14
C ASP A 51 5.07 -3.32 -0.68
N SER A 52 5.19 -4.34 0.18
CA SER A 52 4.73 -5.69 -0.06
C SER A 52 4.06 -6.17 1.22
N TYR A 53 2.76 -5.88 1.37
CA TYR A 53 2.03 -5.98 2.63
C TYR A 53 2.70 -5.16 3.75
N LEU A 54 3.35 -5.84 4.70
CA LEU A 54 4.03 -5.22 5.85
C LEU A 54 5.45 -4.75 5.53
N ASP A 55 6.04 -5.27 4.46
CA ASP A 55 7.45 -5.12 4.17
C ASP A 55 7.73 -3.98 3.19
N LEU A 56 8.92 -3.41 3.28
CA LEU A 56 9.50 -2.54 2.28
C LEU A 56 10.48 -3.34 1.42
N VAL A 57 10.22 -3.43 0.11
CA VAL A 57 11.09 -4.11 -0.85
C VAL A 57 11.89 -3.10 -1.67
N ALA A 58 13.15 -3.44 -1.93
CA ALA A 58 14.03 -2.73 -2.84
C ALA A 58 14.35 -3.63 -4.03
N ILE A 59 14.07 -3.16 -5.24
CA ILE A 59 14.16 -3.92 -6.47
C ILE A 59 15.06 -3.17 -7.45
N ASP A 60 16.13 -3.80 -7.89
CA ASP A 60 16.97 -3.29 -8.99
C ASP A 60 16.21 -3.36 -10.30
N ILE A 61 15.99 -2.19 -10.90
CA ILE A 61 15.31 -2.01 -12.17
C ILE A 61 16.24 -1.43 -13.25
N THR A 62 17.57 -1.58 -13.09
CA THR A 62 18.53 -1.22 -14.12
C THR A 62 18.13 -1.82 -15.48
N THR A 63 17.60 -3.03 -15.44
CA THR A 63 16.95 -3.69 -16.59
C THR A 63 15.47 -3.91 -16.24
N PRO A 64 14.54 -3.00 -16.60
CA PRO A 64 13.15 -3.06 -16.16
C PRO A 64 12.38 -4.32 -16.55
N THR A 65 12.84 -5.03 -17.60
CA THR A 65 12.28 -6.31 -18.06
C THR A 65 12.84 -7.53 -17.31
N ALA A 66 13.84 -7.34 -16.46
CA ALA A 66 14.46 -8.37 -15.64
C ALA A 66 14.76 -7.81 -14.23
N PRO A 67 13.74 -7.37 -13.48
CA PRO A 67 13.91 -6.80 -12.15
C PRO A 67 14.42 -7.84 -11.16
N VAL A 68 15.20 -7.40 -10.17
CA VAL A 68 15.76 -8.27 -9.13
C VAL A 68 15.52 -7.65 -7.76
N GLU A 69 14.80 -8.34 -6.86
CA GLU A 69 14.70 -7.93 -5.46
C GLU A 69 16.09 -8.02 -4.82
N VAL A 70 16.62 -6.91 -4.35
CA VAL A 70 17.97 -6.81 -3.77
C VAL A 70 17.94 -6.71 -2.25
N GLU A 71 16.83 -6.23 -1.68
CA GLU A 71 16.65 -6.15 -0.23
C GLU A 71 15.17 -6.16 0.14
N ARG A 72 14.89 -6.63 1.37
CA ARG A 72 13.57 -6.59 2.00
C ARG A 72 13.73 -6.22 3.47
N VAL A 73 13.09 -5.12 3.87
CA VAL A 73 12.98 -4.73 5.27
C VAL A 73 11.61 -5.17 5.78
N ASN A 74 11.60 -6.09 6.73
CA ASN A 74 10.36 -6.66 7.25
C ASN A 74 9.67 -5.71 8.22
N ASP A 75 8.34 -5.85 8.31
CA ASP A 75 7.48 -5.22 9.34
C ASP A 75 7.54 -3.68 9.37
N VAL A 76 7.72 -3.04 8.21
CA VAL A 76 7.77 -1.57 8.08
C VAL A 76 6.37 -0.95 8.19
N PHE A 77 5.34 -1.58 7.61
CA PHE A 77 4.00 -1.00 7.42
C PHE A 77 2.93 -1.66 8.28
N GLN A 78 3.17 -1.75 9.59
CA GLN A 78 2.28 -2.45 10.52
C GLN A 78 0.99 -1.68 10.81
N ASN A 79 1.01 -0.35 10.78
CA ASN A 79 -0.12 0.50 11.18
C ASN A 79 -1.30 0.49 10.19
N PHE A 80 -1.11 -0.07 8.99
CA PHE A 80 -2.19 -0.23 8.00
C PHE A 80 -3.02 -1.51 8.21
N TYR A 81 -2.51 -2.45 9.00
CA TYR A 81 -3.10 -3.79 9.11
C TYR A 81 -3.61 -4.05 10.53
N SER A 82 -4.77 -4.72 10.61
CA SER A 82 -5.30 -5.15 11.90
C SER A 82 -4.49 -6.33 12.43
N PHE A 83 -4.05 -6.22 13.68
CA PHE A 83 -3.30 -7.27 14.37
C PHE A 83 -4.20 -8.08 15.29
N ASN A 84 -4.04 -9.40 15.27
CA ASN A 84 -4.66 -10.34 16.19
C ASN A 84 -3.57 -11.20 16.85
N GLU A 85 -3.56 -11.29 18.17
CA GLU A 85 -2.52 -12.01 18.93
C GLU A 85 -2.37 -13.50 18.56
N GLN A 86 -3.44 -14.12 18.06
CA GLN A 86 -3.45 -15.55 17.71
C GLN A 86 -3.17 -15.81 16.23
N LEU A 87 -3.59 -14.88 15.35
CA LEU A 87 -3.57 -15.05 13.89
C LEU A 87 -2.53 -14.18 13.19
N GLY A 88 -1.98 -13.17 13.87
CA GLY A 88 -1.07 -12.19 13.28
C GLY A 88 -1.80 -11.05 12.57
N TYR A 89 -1.18 -10.48 11.56
CA TYR A 89 -1.72 -9.39 10.77
C TYR A 89 -2.71 -9.88 9.71
N LEU A 90 -3.84 -9.21 9.62
CA LEU A 90 -4.81 -9.44 8.55
C LEU A 90 -4.43 -8.56 7.35
N VAL A 91 -3.80 -9.15 6.35
CA VAL A 91 -3.26 -8.43 5.19
C VAL A 91 -4.19 -8.46 3.98
N GLU A 92 -5.03 -9.51 3.86
CA GLU A 92 -5.93 -9.69 2.71
C GLU A 92 -7.15 -10.54 3.07
N TYR A 93 -8.27 -10.26 2.40
CA TYR A 93 -9.46 -11.11 2.42
C TYR A 93 -9.58 -11.87 1.11
N LYS A 94 -9.76 -13.19 1.21
CA LYS A 94 -10.07 -14.02 0.04
C LYS A 94 -11.55 -14.35 0.03
N GLU A 95 -12.25 -13.95 -1.02
CA GLU A 95 -13.63 -14.35 -1.25
C GLU A 95 -13.69 -15.80 -1.73
N MET A 96 -14.54 -16.60 -1.11
CA MET A 96 -14.74 -18.00 -1.48
C MET A 96 -16.21 -18.36 -1.48
N ASP A 97 -16.66 -19.04 -2.53
CA ASP A 97 -17.98 -19.66 -2.59
C ASP A 97 -18.05 -20.89 -1.69
N ILE A 98 -18.88 -20.86 -0.65
CA ILE A 98 -19.08 -21.98 0.25
C ILE A 98 -20.47 -22.58 0.02
N LYS A 99 -20.52 -23.86 -0.36
CA LYS A 99 -21.76 -24.65 -0.38
C LYS A 99 -21.88 -25.46 0.87
N ARG A 100 -22.89 -25.17 1.68
CA ARG A 100 -23.18 -25.90 2.92
C ARG A 100 -24.56 -26.54 2.86
N THR A 101 -24.65 -27.80 3.15
CA THR A 101 -25.96 -28.47 3.34
C THR A 101 -26.34 -28.35 4.82
N ILE A 102 -27.45 -27.68 5.08
CA ILE A 102 -27.97 -27.48 6.44
C ILE A 102 -29.26 -28.26 6.61
N ASP A 103 -29.41 -28.96 7.71
CA ASP A 103 -30.68 -29.57 8.10
C ASP A 103 -31.65 -28.47 8.53
N CYS A 104 -32.71 -28.28 7.76
CA CYS A 104 -33.71 -27.24 7.99
C CYS A 104 -34.45 -27.36 9.33
N SER A 105 -34.43 -28.54 9.95
CA SER A 105 -35.04 -28.76 11.27
C SER A 105 -34.28 -28.12 12.43
N ASN A 106 -32.97 -27.88 12.23
CA ASN A 106 -32.06 -27.30 13.23
C ASN A 106 -31.52 -25.93 12.83
N ALA A 107 -31.96 -25.39 11.69
CA ALA A 107 -31.44 -24.12 11.20
C ALA A 107 -32.12 -22.95 11.91
N ASN A 108 -31.34 -22.18 12.68
CA ASN A 108 -31.73 -20.84 13.12
C ASN A 108 -31.61 -19.87 11.97
N TRP A 109 -32.63 -19.75 11.16
CA TRP A 109 -32.69 -18.82 10.04
C TRP A 109 -32.53 -17.39 10.54
N GLY A 110 -31.48 -16.71 10.08
CA GLY A 110 -31.17 -15.32 10.43
C GLY A 110 -30.20 -15.13 11.58
N GLN A 111 -29.70 -16.18 12.23
CA GLN A 111 -28.53 -16.08 13.09
C GLN A 111 -27.25 -16.20 12.27
N ARG A 112 -26.33 -15.30 12.52
CA ARG A 112 -25.00 -15.32 11.91
C ARG A 112 -24.23 -16.51 12.47
N ASP A 113 -23.95 -17.51 11.65
CA ASP A 113 -23.03 -18.57 12.01
C ASP A 113 -21.60 -17.98 12.08
N PHE A 114 -21.15 -17.66 13.28
CA PHE A 114 -19.73 -17.49 13.53
C PHE A 114 -19.11 -18.89 13.50
N VAL A 115 -18.33 -19.18 12.49
CA VAL A 115 -17.61 -20.44 12.43
C VAL A 115 -16.51 -20.42 13.48
N ASP A 116 -16.52 -21.41 14.35
CA ASP A 116 -15.69 -21.59 15.55
C ASP A 116 -14.19 -21.84 15.24
N GLN A 117 -13.67 -21.38 14.11
CA GLN A 117 -12.27 -21.48 13.73
C GLN A 117 -11.78 -20.17 13.07
N GLY A 118 -11.96 -19.04 13.75
CA GLY A 118 -11.19 -17.81 13.47
C GLY A 118 -11.43 -17.11 12.13
N GLY A 119 -12.47 -17.49 11.38
CA GLY A 119 -12.82 -16.81 10.12
C GLY A 119 -14.05 -15.91 10.29
N ILE A 120 -13.97 -14.68 9.89
CA ILE A 120 -15.13 -13.78 9.77
C ILE A 120 -15.74 -14.02 8.38
N PHE A 121 -16.96 -14.59 8.32
CA PHE A 121 -17.68 -14.75 7.08
C PHE A 121 -18.70 -13.62 6.94
N MET A 122 -18.63 -12.85 5.86
CA MET A 122 -19.64 -11.88 5.49
C MET A 122 -20.55 -12.49 4.43
N THR A 123 -21.85 -12.60 4.69
CA THR A 123 -22.83 -12.98 3.67
C THR A 123 -23.40 -11.71 3.02
N ALA A 124 -23.62 -11.75 1.73
CA ALA A 124 -24.09 -10.60 0.93
C ALA A 124 -25.46 -10.02 1.38
N ASP A 125 -26.22 -10.77 2.18
CA ASP A 125 -27.57 -10.41 2.65
C ASP A 125 -27.63 -9.88 4.09
N ALA A 126 -26.48 -9.65 4.74
CA ALA A 126 -26.49 -9.12 6.11
C ALA A 126 -26.75 -7.61 6.12
N SER A 127 -28.00 -7.22 6.31
CA SER A 127 -28.34 -5.86 6.76
C SER A 127 -27.70 -5.62 8.13
N PHE A 128 -26.58 -4.94 8.14
CA PHE A 128 -25.85 -4.58 9.33
C PHE A 128 -26.56 -3.45 10.08
N GLY A 129 -27.58 -3.78 10.89
CA GLY A 129 -28.09 -2.89 11.90
C GLY A 129 -27.24 -3.04 13.16
N GLY A 130 -26.30 -2.13 13.41
CA GLY A 130 -25.75 -1.94 14.75
C GLY A 130 -24.30 -2.25 15.03
N MET A 131 -23.41 -2.23 14.04
CA MET A 131 -21.97 -2.05 14.28
C MET A 131 -21.50 -0.82 13.49
N ASN A 132 -21.67 0.34 14.11
CA ASN A 132 -21.32 1.64 13.53
C ASN A 132 -19.85 2.01 13.70
N GLU A 133 -18.95 1.07 13.91
CA GLU A 133 -17.53 1.40 14.10
C GLU A 133 -16.52 0.58 13.31
N PHE A 134 -16.96 -0.43 12.54
CA PHE A 134 -16.15 -0.73 11.37
C PHE A 134 -16.78 0.05 10.23
N ALA A 135 -16.34 1.30 10.10
CA ALA A 135 -16.55 2.02 8.89
C ALA A 135 -16.19 1.05 7.76
N SER A 136 -17.21 0.51 7.08
CA SER A 136 -17.02 0.31 5.69
C SER A 136 -16.56 1.69 5.23
N SER A 137 -15.25 1.86 5.08
CA SER A 137 -14.79 2.73 4.05
C SER A 137 -15.52 2.16 2.84
N ASN A 138 -16.72 2.70 2.57
CA ASN A 138 -17.24 2.70 1.26
C ASN A 138 -16.11 3.25 0.42
N ILE A 139 -15.34 2.36 -0.16
CA ILE A 139 -14.74 2.61 -1.44
C ILE A 139 -15.97 2.66 -2.37
N SER A 140 -16.85 3.63 -2.11
CA SER A 140 -17.57 4.23 -3.20
C SER A 140 -16.43 4.62 -4.11
N SER A 141 -16.48 4.14 -5.32
CA SER A 141 -15.77 4.66 -6.46
C SER A 141 -16.17 6.14 -6.63
N SER A 142 -15.84 6.94 -5.63
CA SER A 142 -15.70 8.36 -5.79
C SER A 142 -14.55 8.48 -6.76
N VAL A 143 -14.88 8.86 -7.96
CA VAL A 143 -13.97 9.38 -8.97
C VAL A 143 -12.85 10.07 -8.21
N VAL A 144 -11.71 9.40 -8.14
CA VAL A 144 -10.51 9.96 -7.49
C VAL A 144 -10.18 11.17 -8.30
N THR A 145 -10.54 12.31 -7.76
CA THR A 145 -10.13 13.59 -8.30
C THR A 145 -8.62 13.63 -8.10
N THR A 146 -7.90 13.32 -9.16
CA THR A 146 -6.51 13.62 -9.46
C THR A 146 -5.74 14.37 -8.38
N GLY A 147 -5.28 13.66 -7.38
CA GLY A 147 -4.15 14.02 -6.55
C GLY A 147 -3.31 12.75 -6.50
N SER A 148 -2.04 12.82 -6.89
CA SER A 148 -1.12 11.72 -6.66
C SER A 148 -1.07 11.50 -5.15
N MET A 149 -1.68 10.44 -4.65
CA MET A 149 -1.55 10.01 -3.27
C MET A 149 -0.21 9.31 -3.14
N ALA A 150 0.88 10.07 -3.26
CA ALA A 150 2.21 9.53 -3.10
C ALA A 150 2.44 9.29 -1.61
N ARG A 151 2.34 8.04 -1.18
CA ARG A 151 2.73 7.58 0.16
C ARG A 151 4.23 7.32 0.24
N PHE A 152 4.86 7.14 -0.91
CA PHE A 152 6.28 6.93 -1.09
C PHE A 152 6.87 8.08 -1.87
N ILE A 153 7.95 8.65 -1.37
CA ILE A 153 8.68 9.66 -2.11
C ILE A 153 10.18 9.58 -1.83
N ALA A 154 10.97 9.58 -2.89
CA ALA A 154 12.42 9.66 -2.79
C ALA A 154 12.88 11.08 -3.08
N VAL A 155 13.66 11.65 -2.15
CA VAL A 155 14.23 13.00 -2.25
C VAL A 155 15.68 12.95 -1.85
N ASN A 156 16.58 13.38 -2.73
CA ASN A 156 18.00 13.20 -2.55
C ASN A 156 18.32 11.72 -2.24
N ASP A 157 18.98 11.46 -1.12
CA ASP A 157 19.36 10.12 -0.70
C ASP A 157 18.41 9.54 0.36
N TYR A 158 17.18 10.04 0.45
CA TYR A 158 16.21 9.62 1.47
C TYR A 158 14.88 9.20 0.85
N LEU A 159 14.35 8.10 1.35
CA LEU A 159 13.01 7.63 1.06
C LEU A 159 12.10 7.96 2.26
N TYR A 160 11.01 8.65 1.99
CA TYR A 160 9.95 8.96 2.95
C TYR A 160 8.75 8.08 2.65
N THR A 161 8.22 7.42 3.67
CA THR A 161 7.05 6.54 3.53
C THR A 161 6.02 6.85 4.61
N ILE A 162 4.74 6.70 4.28
CA ILE A 162 3.64 6.80 5.25
C ILE A 162 3.29 5.41 5.77
N ASP A 163 3.18 5.27 7.10
CA ASP A 163 2.63 4.10 7.78
C ASP A 163 1.58 4.54 8.81
N GLY A 164 0.32 4.58 8.41
CA GLY A 164 -0.77 5.06 9.27
C GLY A 164 -0.64 6.56 9.61
N ALA A 165 -0.28 6.86 10.87
CA ALA A 165 -0.03 8.21 11.37
C ALA A 165 1.46 8.57 11.42
N GLU A 166 2.32 7.75 10.87
CA GLU A 166 3.77 7.90 10.95
C GLU A 166 4.38 8.16 9.58
N VAL A 167 5.39 9.00 9.54
CA VAL A 167 6.30 9.13 8.40
C VAL A 167 7.64 8.53 8.79
N LYS A 168 8.04 7.50 8.06
CA LYS A 168 9.33 6.83 8.22
C LYS A 168 10.31 7.33 7.18
N VAL A 169 11.54 7.58 7.58
CA VAL A 169 12.61 8.12 6.74
C VAL A 169 13.74 7.11 6.66
N PHE A 170 14.04 6.66 5.46
CA PHE A 170 15.13 5.72 5.19
C PHE A 170 16.26 6.42 4.43
N ASP A 171 17.51 6.15 4.84
CA ASP A 171 18.69 6.45 4.03
C ASP A 171 18.78 5.41 2.90
N VAL A 172 18.82 5.89 1.66
CA VAL A 172 18.83 5.05 0.44
C VAL A 172 20.03 5.38 -0.46
N LYS A 173 21.09 5.97 0.11
CA LYS A 173 22.35 6.20 -0.61
C LYS A 173 22.94 4.94 -1.22
N GLN A 174 22.69 3.83 -0.55
CA GLN A 174 22.96 2.50 -1.08
C GLN A 174 21.63 1.81 -1.31
N ALA A 175 21.57 0.82 -2.15
CA ALA A 175 20.34 0.10 -2.48
C ALA A 175 19.57 -0.43 -1.24
N LEU A 176 20.26 -0.60 -0.11
CA LEU A 176 19.71 -1.09 1.15
C LEU A 176 19.07 0.06 1.94
N PRO A 177 17.74 0.10 2.12
CA PRO A 177 17.08 1.13 2.91
C PRO A 177 17.39 0.96 4.41
N VAL A 178 17.95 2.00 5.03
CA VAL A 178 18.27 2.02 6.46
C VAL A 178 17.38 3.04 7.15
N LEU A 179 16.55 2.59 8.08
CA LEU A 179 15.68 3.49 8.86
C LEU A 179 16.54 4.50 9.64
N LYS A 180 16.29 5.78 9.42
CA LYS A 180 16.97 6.90 10.07
C LYS A 180 16.12 7.61 11.10
N ASN A 181 14.84 7.81 10.76
CA ASN A 181 13.95 8.59 11.59
C ASN A 181 12.51 8.09 11.39
N GLU A 182 11.71 8.31 12.43
CA GLU A 182 10.30 8.02 12.44
C GLU A 182 9.58 9.16 13.17
N VAL A 183 8.61 9.77 12.53
CA VAL A 183 7.88 10.91 13.05
C VAL A 183 6.40 10.60 13.12
N THR A 184 5.88 10.47 14.34
CA THR A 184 4.44 10.35 14.56
C THR A 184 3.78 11.70 14.28
N MET A 185 2.82 11.68 13.40
CA MET A 185 2.03 12.84 12.98
C MET A 185 0.59 12.70 13.45
N GLN A 186 -0.29 13.51 12.90
CA GLN A 186 -1.72 13.37 13.13
C GLN A 186 -2.29 12.22 12.25
N TRP A 187 -3.36 11.59 12.70
CA TRP A 187 -4.10 10.63 11.90
C TRP A 187 -4.60 11.23 10.58
N GLY A 188 -4.68 10.40 9.55
CA GLY A 188 -5.24 10.79 8.27
C GLY A 188 -4.25 11.52 7.37
N ILE A 189 -2.96 11.24 7.50
CA ILE A 189 -1.98 11.63 6.49
C ILE A 189 -2.14 10.73 5.27
N GLU A 190 -2.15 11.35 4.08
CA GLU A 190 -2.51 10.67 2.85
C GLU A 190 -1.46 10.81 1.76
N THR A 191 -0.72 11.93 1.77
CA THR A 191 0.20 12.23 0.67
C THR A 191 1.41 13.03 1.14
N LEU A 192 2.54 12.78 0.47
CA LEU A 192 3.80 13.49 0.63
C LEU A 192 4.13 14.24 -0.66
N PHE A 193 4.59 15.48 -0.54
CA PHE A 193 5.07 16.26 -1.67
C PHE A 193 6.31 17.09 -1.28
N PRO A 194 7.48 16.82 -1.85
CA PRO A 194 8.71 17.56 -1.56
C PRO A 194 8.84 18.79 -2.47
N MET A 195 9.29 19.90 -1.91
CA MET A 195 9.63 21.08 -2.68
C MET A 195 10.67 21.91 -1.95
N ALA A 196 11.80 22.16 -2.60
CA ALA A 196 12.84 23.09 -2.13
C ALA A 196 13.29 22.90 -0.67
N GLY A 197 13.58 21.66 -0.27
CA GLY A 197 14.04 21.33 1.09
C GLY A 197 12.93 21.27 2.12
N THR A 198 11.68 21.29 1.67
CA THR A 198 10.49 21.20 2.51
C THR A 198 9.65 20.02 2.08
N LEU A 199 9.09 19.29 3.04
CA LEU A 199 8.11 18.24 2.82
C LEU A 199 6.72 18.75 3.20
N PHE A 200 5.84 18.76 2.24
CA PHE A 200 4.42 19.01 2.43
C PHE A 200 3.71 17.68 2.65
N VAL A 201 3.01 17.56 3.77
CA VAL A 201 2.26 16.37 4.15
C VAL A 201 0.78 16.72 4.13
N GLY A 202 0.07 16.17 3.17
CA GLY A 202 -1.37 16.31 3.05
C GLY A 202 -2.09 15.39 4.02
N SER A 203 -3.07 15.91 4.74
CA SER A 203 -3.93 15.14 5.65
C SER A 203 -5.39 15.52 5.48
N ASN A 204 -6.30 14.70 6.00
CA ASN A 204 -7.73 14.99 6.01
C ASN A 204 -8.11 16.25 6.81
N SER A 205 -7.22 16.75 7.67
CA SER A 205 -7.42 17.94 8.50
C SER A 205 -6.69 19.19 7.99
N GLY A 206 -5.81 19.05 6.98
CA GLY A 206 -5.05 20.15 6.42
C GLY A 206 -3.68 19.78 5.89
N LEU A 207 -2.81 20.78 5.73
CA LEU A 207 -1.47 20.65 5.20
C LEU A 207 -0.46 20.89 6.33
N LEU A 208 0.41 19.91 6.55
CA LEU A 208 1.57 20.02 7.45
C LEU A 208 2.82 20.30 6.63
N ILE A 209 3.75 21.06 7.19
CA ILE A 209 4.97 21.52 6.49
C ILE A 209 6.18 21.22 7.38
N TYR A 210 7.13 20.44 6.84
CA TYR A 210 8.34 20.03 7.53
C TYR A 210 9.59 20.44 6.76
N ASP A 211 10.61 20.89 7.48
CA ASP A 211 11.95 21.08 6.94
C ASP A 211 12.65 19.72 6.83
N ILE A 212 13.12 19.37 5.64
CA ILE A 212 13.85 18.14 5.34
C ILE A 212 15.30 18.39 4.93
N SER A 213 15.85 19.54 5.29
CA SER A 213 17.27 19.86 5.05
C SER A 213 18.21 18.97 5.89
N ASN A 214 17.70 18.44 7.00
CA ASN A 214 18.40 17.45 7.86
C ASN A 214 17.40 16.38 8.32
N PRO A 215 17.14 15.35 7.49
CA PRO A 215 16.15 14.30 7.73
C PRO A 215 16.54 13.29 8.78
#